data_ea37106d26b6fac1f180daa235b1abff
#
_entry.id   ea37106d26b6fac1f180daa235b1abff
#
_cell.length_a   1.000
_cell.length_b   1.000
_cell.length_c   1.000
_cell.angle_alpha   90.00
_cell.angle_beta   90.00
_cell.angle_gamma   90.00
#
_symmetry.space_group_name_H-M   'P 1'
#
loop_
_entity.id
_entity.type
_entity.pdbx_description
1 polymer ?
#
loop_
_entity_poly.entity_id
_entity_poly.type
_entity_poly.pdbx_seq_one_letter_code
_entity_poly.pdbx_strand_id
1 'polypeptide(L)'
;RSGAVAQGLSAINTYIGNEQDPADYARMVSNDLMGITRDDLAYDTGRHVDDSVHLFEEWGLPIWKTLADGTRVDGARWPNEGGKLLVEGGTPVRSGKWQIMINGESYKWIVAEAAKKAIGMDNIQERVFIVKLVNDKNKENTVSGAVGFSVREDQVYVYTAKAILLVAGGCVNIFRPRSVGEGQGRAWYPVWNAGSTYTMAAEAGAELTLMENRFVPARFKDGYGPVGAWFLLFKATATNAFGEVYMDRNKEMLNDYPPYGQAAVPASCLRNHLMLKEMKEGRGPMYMDTVTALANLRKTLTPKEVKHLEAEAWEDFLDMCVGQCGIWVGENIEPEKKNSELMPTEPYLLGSHSGCCGIWVSGPTDVGAPTSEEHAEADKVPSHLPSGWNWGYRGMTTVNGLFTAGDGVGASGHKFSSGSHAEGRLAAKAMVQYCIDNKDFTPELDTSVDDLVSELYQPVRTYLEHKDYSTAIDVNPNYITPRMLQFRLQKIMDEYVAGVATYYQTNAQMMAVAEEKLEMLKEDAKKMRAKDLHELLRAWENYHRILTAEAHMKHIQFREESRYPGFYYRTDYNLVDEENWHCFVNSVYDKNTKEWTVFKRAHKDLVDKSKLFK
;
A
#
# COMPACT_ATOMS: atom_id res chain seq x y z
N ARG A 1 -14.98 -1.70 11.09
CA ARG A 1 -14.74 -2.50 9.87
C ARG A 1 -14.66 -1.57 8.66
N SER A 2 -13.46 -1.22 8.24
CA SER A 2 -13.23 -0.35 7.09
C SER A 2 -11.85 -0.63 6.50
N GLY A 3 -11.50 0.02 5.39
CA GLY A 3 -10.22 -0.14 4.73
C GLY A 3 -10.17 -1.30 3.73
N ALA A 4 -8.99 -1.55 3.16
CA ALA A 4 -8.77 -2.49 2.06
C ALA A 4 -9.24 -3.92 2.37
N VAL A 5 -8.90 -4.43 3.54
CA VAL A 5 -9.27 -5.80 3.94
C VAL A 5 -10.77 -5.98 4.07
N ALA A 6 -11.51 -4.94 4.49
CA ALA A 6 -12.96 -5.00 4.60
C ALA A 6 -13.69 -4.97 3.25
N GLN A 7 -12.99 -4.71 2.16
CA GLN A 7 -13.52 -4.77 0.80
C GLN A 7 -13.25 -6.12 0.12
N GLY A 8 -12.90 -7.15 0.88
CA GLY A 8 -12.81 -8.50 0.37
C GLY A 8 -11.45 -8.91 -0.18
N LEU A 9 -10.36 -8.30 0.27
CA LEU A 9 -9.03 -8.84 0.00
C LEU A 9 -8.84 -10.13 0.80
N SER A 10 -8.96 -11.26 0.13
CA SER A 10 -9.12 -12.58 0.72
C SER A 10 -7.82 -13.35 0.91
N ALA A 11 -6.72 -12.67 1.19
CA ALA A 11 -5.47 -13.38 1.40
C ALA A 11 -4.83 -13.06 2.74
N ILE A 12 -4.53 -14.09 3.52
CA ILE A 12 -3.40 -14.04 4.42
C ILE A 12 -2.19 -14.32 3.53
N ASN A 13 -1.66 -13.28 2.93
CA ASN A 13 -0.38 -13.33 2.28
C ASN A 13 0.68 -13.20 3.38
N THR A 14 1.88 -13.60 3.12
CA THR A 14 2.90 -13.72 4.15
C THR A 14 2.51 -14.79 5.19
N TYR A 15 2.56 -16.01 4.77
CA TYR A 15 2.54 -17.19 5.61
C TYR A 15 3.81 -17.98 5.34
N ILE A 16 4.53 -18.33 6.38
CA ILE A 16 5.79 -19.07 6.29
C ILE A 16 5.57 -20.44 6.93
N GLY A 17 5.42 -21.46 6.14
CA GLY A 17 5.27 -22.83 6.67
C GLY A 17 6.59 -23.43 7.16
N ASN A 18 6.51 -24.61 7.76
CA ASN A 18 7.61 -25.29 8.45
C ASN A 18 8.92 -25.47 7.67
N GLU A 19 8.88 -25.50 6.35
CA GLU A 19 10.07 -25.72 5.50
C GLU A 19 10.56 -24.44 4.83
N GLN A 20 10.10 -23.29 5.28
CA GLN A 20 10.42 -22.00 4.70
C GLN A 20 11.17 -21.14 5.71
N ASP A 21 12.25 -20.50 5.23
CA ASP A 21 13.08 -19.62 6.03
C ASP A 21 12.62 -18.17 5.89
N PRO A 22 12.53 -17.35 6.96
CA PRO A 22 12.34 -15.92 6.87
C PRO A 22 13.32 -15.21 5.90
N ALA A 23 14.54 -15.73 5.75
CA ALA A 23 15.48 -15.22 4.77
C ALA A 23 15.02 -15.44 3.32
N ASP A 24 14.34 -16.56 3.03
CA ASP A 24 13.74 -16.78 1.70
C ASP A 24 12.60 -15.82 1.41
N TYR A 25 11.83 -15.48 2.45
CA TYR A 25 10.80 -14.46 2.34
C TYR A 25 11.41 -13.08 2.05
N ALA A 26 12.46 -12.67 2.80
CA ALA A 26 13.16 -11.41 2.56
C ALA A 26 13.75 -11.35 1.14
N ARG A 27 14.33 -12.46 0.64
CA ARG A 27 14.81 -12.57 -0.76
C ARG A 27 13.69 -12.37 -1.78
N MET A 28 12.53 -12.99 -1.56
CA MET A 28 11.37 -12.85 -2.45
C MET A 28 10.87 -11.41 -2.48
N VAL A 29 10.73 -10.77 -1.32
CA VAL A 29 10.33 -9.36 -1.21
C VAL A 29 11.33 -8.46 -1.94
N SER A 30 12.63 -8.67 -1.69
CA SER A 30 13.69 -7.91 -2.36
C SER A 30 13.66 -8.06 -3.88
N ASN A 31 13.47 -9.29 -4.39
CA ASN A 31 13.35 -9.50 -5.84
C ASN A 31 12.17 -8.73 -6.44
N ASP A 32 10.98 -8.81 -5.82
CA ASP A 32 9.79 -8.15 -6.36
C ASP A 32 9.86 -6.62 -6.28
N LEU A 33 10.67 -6.09 -5.36
CA LEU A 33 10.94 -4.67 -5.17
C LEU A 33 12.26 -4.20 -5.82
N MET A 34 12.79 -4.94 -6.78
CA MET A 34 13.97 -4.57 -7.57
C MET A 34 15.21 -4.25 -6.70
N GLY A 35 15.40 -5.00 -5.63
CA GLY A 35 16.58 -4.99 -4.78
C GLY A 35 16.56 -3.99 -3.61
N ILE A 36 15.74 -2.96 -3.66
CA ILE A 36 15.75 -1.91 -2.64
C ILE A 36 14.70 -2.18 -1.58
N THR A 37 15.10 -2.89 -0.52
CA THR A 37 14.25 -3.21 0.63
C THR A 37 15.02 -3.11 1.95
N ARG A 38 14.28 -2.89 3.02
CA ARG A 38 14.72 -3.09 4.39
C ARG A 38 14.62 -4.59 4.70
N ASP A 39 15.71 -5.30 4.45
CA ASP A 39 15.80 -6.75 4.68
C ASP A 39 15.56 -7.11 6.14
N ASP A 40 15.96 -6.25 7.08
CA ASP A 40 15.69 -6.41 8.51
C ASP A 40 14.18 -6.42 8.81
N LEU A 41 13.41 -5.52 8.20
CA LEU A 41 11.96 -5.46 8.36
C LEU A 41 11.25 -6.65 7.70
N ALA A 42 11.69 -7.02 6.50
CA ALA A 42 11.12 -8.16 5.78
C ALA A 42 11.41 -9.48 6.54
N TYR A 43 12.64 -9.68 7.01
CA TYR A 43 13.01 -10.83 7.83
C TYR A 43 12.21 -10.89 9.14
N ASP A 44 12.10 -9.74 9.82
CA ASP A 44 11.36 -9.62 11.09
C ASP A 44 9.87 -9.92 10.91
N THR A 45 9.26 -9.41 9.85
CA THR A 45 7.88 -9.77 9.47
C THR A 45 7.78 -11.27 9.20
N GLY A 46 8.71 -11.83 8.44
CA GLY A 46 8.74 -13.25 8.11
C GLY A 46 8.78 -14.16 9.34
N ARG A 47 9.60 -13.86 10.33
CA ARG A 47 9.72 -14.68 11.55
C ARG A 47 8.57 -14.55 12.53
N HIS A 48 7.72 -13.52 12.39
CA HIS A 48 6.61 -13.24 13.33
C HIS A 48 5.21 -13.35 12.72
N VAL A 49 5.10 -13.58 11.42
CA VAL A 49 3.79 -13.64 10.76
C VAL A 49 2.98 -14.85 11.19
N ASP A 50 3.63 -15.96 11.46
CA ASP A 50 2.97 -17.20 11.85
C ASP A 50 2.25 -17.05 13.19
N ASP A 51 2.81 -16.32 14.14
CA ASP A 51 2.13 -15.97 15.40
C ASP A 51 0.79 -15.27 15.15
N SER A 52 0.73 -14.43 14.12
CA SER A 52 -0.50 -13.72 13.74
C SER A 52 -1.53 -14.67 13.14
N VAL A 53 -1.09 -15.64 12.33
CA VAL A 53 -1.96 -16.66 11.74
C VAL A 53 -2.57 -17.55 12.83
N HIS A 54 -1.78 -17.94 13.84
CA HIS A 54 -2.27 -18.68 15.00
C HIS A 54 -3.32 -17.91 15.80
N LEU A 55 -3.11 -16.60 16.02
CA LEU A 55 -4.10 -15.75 16.69
C LEU A 55 -5.41 -15.68 15.90
N PHE A 56 -5.35 -15.59 14.57
CA PHE A 56 -6.56 -15.60 13.75
C PHE A 56 -7.35 -16.89 13.91
N GLU A 57 -6.66 -18.02 13.98
CA GLU A 57 -7.27 -19.31 14.24
C GLU A 57 -7.91 -19.38 15.64
N GLU A 58 -7.20 -18.91 16.67
CA GLU A 58 -7.73 -18.84 18.04
C GLU A 58 -9.00 -17.98 18.13
N TRP A 59 -9.07 -16.92 17.32
CA TRP A 59 -10.25 -16.05 17.25
C TRP A 59 -11.39 -16.63 16.41
N GLY A 60 -11.18 -17.80 15.80
CA GLY A 60 -12.20 -18.54 15.08
C GLY A 60 -12.17 -18.41 13.56
N LEU A 61 -11.08 -17.91 12.97
CA LEU A 61 -10.94 -17.88 11.52
C LEU A 61 -10.68 -19.32 11.01
N PRO A 62 -11.49 -19.85 10.07
CA PRO A 62 -11.32 -21.20 9.55
C PRO A 62 -10.16 -21.27 8.55
N ILE A 63 -8.94 -21.39 9.04
CA ILE A 63 -7.70 -21.43 8.23
C ILE A 63 -7.40 -22.85 7.75
N TRP A 64 -7.72 -23.87 8.57
CA TRP A 64 -7.34 -25.25 8.37
C TRP A 64 -8.52 -26.13 7.96
N LYS A 65 -8.31 -27.05 7.04
CA LYS A 65 -9.30 -28.08 6.70
C LYS A 65 -9.53 -29.01 7.89
N THR A 66 -10.79 -29.25 8.21
CA THR A 66 -11.21 -30.21 9.23
C THR A 66 -12.20 -31.22 8.65
N LEU A 67 -12.19 -32.42 9.15
CA LEU A 67 -13.21 -33.43 8.87
C LEU A 67 -14.49 -33.11 9.67
N ALA A 68 -15.59 -33.82 9.32
CA ALA A 68 -16.87 -33.61 10.00
C ALA A 68 -16.84 -33.90 11.50
N ASP A 69 -15.90 -34.72 11.95
CA ASP A 69 -15.68 -35.09 13.36
C ASP A 69 -14.79 -34.05 14.11
N GLY A 70 -14.36 -32.99 13.43
CA GLY A 70 -13.47 -31.97 13.99
C GLY A 70 -11.98 -32.29 13.89
N THR A 71 -11.60 -33.46 13.34
CA THR A 71 -10.19 -33.83 13.14
C THR A 71 -9.58 -32.96 12.03
N ARG A 72 -8.41 -32.38 12.29
CA ARG A 72 -7.65 -31.66 11.26
C ARG A 72 -7.01 -32.64 10.29
N VAL A 73 -7.10 -32.34 8.99
CA VAL A 73 -6.51 -33.19 7.96
C VAL A 73 -5.00 -32.96 7.95
N ASP A 74 -4.27 -34.05 8.25
CA ASP A 74 -2.81 -34.09 8.11
C ASP A 74 -2.43 -34.17 6.62
N GLY A 75 -1.33 -33.55 6.23
CA GLY A 75 -0.85 -33.67 4.87
C GLY A 75 -0.09 -32.44 4.35
N ALA A 76 0.17 -32.48 3.05
CA ALA A 76 0.87 -31.39 2.36
C ALA A 76 0.05 -30.09 2.36
N ARG A 77 0.74 -28.96 2.50
CA ARG A 77 0.15 -27.64 2.42
C ARG A 77 -0.54 -27.39 1.08
N TRP A 78 0.04 -27.91 0.03
CA TRP A 78 -0.48 -27.89 -1.33
C TRP A 78 -0.34 -29.28 -1.94
N PRO A 79 -1.33 -29.82 -2.67
CA PRO A 79 -1.32 -31.21 -3.14
C PRO A 79 -0.06 -31.63 -3.90
N ASN A 80 0.59 -30.70 -4.58
CA ASN A 80 1.75 -30.97 -5.42
C ASN A 80 3.09 -30.49 -4.85
N GLU A 81 3.09 -29.84 -3.69
CA GLU A 81 4.31 -29.22 -3.16
C GLU A 81 4.91 -29.95 -1.95
N GLY A 82 4.18 -30.90 -1.35
CA GLY A 82 4.70 -31.77 -0.27
C GLY A 82 5.12 -31.03 1.01
N GLY A 83 4.78 -29.77 1.17
CA GLY A 83 5.21 -28.98 2.33
C GLY A 83 4.50 -29.40 3.62
N LYS A 84 5.20 -29.34 4.75
CA LYS A 84 4.62 -29.57 6.07
C LYS A 84 3.80 -28.37 6.54
N LEU A 85 2.88 -28.64 7.42
CA LEU A 85 1.99 -27.64 7.97
C LEU A 85 2.60 -26.95 9.18
N LEU A 86 2.21 -25.69 9.37
CA LEU A 86 2.56 -24.91 10.55
C LEU A 86 1.93 -25.49 11.81
N VAL A 87 0.68 -25.93 11.72
CA VAL A 87 -0.07 -26.54 12.81
C VAL A 87 -0.08 -28.04 12.65
N GLU A 88 0.33 -28.78 13.66
CA GLU A 88 0.32 -30.22 13.66
C GLU A 88 -1.09 -30.78 13.38
N GLY A 89 -1.18 -31.74 12.46
CA GLY A 89 -2.44 -32.36 12.09
C GLY A 89 -3.41 -31.45 11.34
N GLY A 90 -2.92 -30.37 10.69
CA GLY A 90 -3.77 -29.49 9.91
C GLY A 90 -3.32 -29.28 8.47
N THR A 91 -4.26 -29.08 7.55
CA THR A 91 -4.03 -28.66 6.17
C THR A 91 -4.69 -27.32 5.95
N PRO A 92 -4.00 -26.30 5.37
CA PRO A 92 -4.63 -25.03 5.04
C PRO A 92 -5.81 -25.22 4.09
N VAL A 93 -6.81 -24.39 4.21
CA VAL A 93 -8.01 -24.44 3.36
C VAL A 93 -7.61 -24.30 1.89
N ARG A 94 -6.85 -23.25 1.59
CA ARG A 94 -6.24 -22.99 0.28
C ARG A 94 -4.88 -22.38 0.50
N SER A 95 -3.85 -22.84 -0.20
CA SER A 95 -2.53 -22.24 -0.03
C SER A 95 -1.68 -22.28 -1.29
N GLY A 96 -0.80 -21.31 -1.39
CA GLY A 96 0.36 -21.28 -2.26
C GLY A 96 1.62 -21.00 -1.45
N LYS A 97 2.76 -20.88 -2.12
CA LYS A 97 3.98 -20.41 -1.44
C LYS A 97 3.72 -19.00 -0.87
N TRP A 98 4.06 -18.76 0.38
CA TRP A 98 3.90 -17.49 1.10
C TRP A 98 2.45 -17.00 1.30
N GLN A 99 1.43 -17.84 1.09
CA GLN A 99 0.07 -17.39 1.26
C GLN A 99 -0.91 -18.51 1.63
N ILE A 100 -1.91 -18.12 2.42
CA ILE A 100 -3.13 -18.87 2.66
C ILE A 100 -4.28 -18.01 2.15
N MET A 101 -5.14 -18.56 1.31
CA MET A 101 -6.33 -17.87 0.82
C MET A 101 -7.45 -18.02 1.84
N ILE A 102 -8.06 -16.93 2.23
CA ILE A 102 -9.18 -16.87 3.19
C ILE A 102 -10.23 -15.87 2.70
N ASN A 103 -11.41 -15.95 3.27
CA ASN A 103 -12.43 -14.93 3.08
C ASN A 103 -12.09 -13.67 3.87
N GLY A 104 -11.87 -12.55 3.16
CA GLY A 104 -11.46 -11.28 3.74
C GLY A 104 -12.55 -10.63 4.60
N GLU A 105 -13.82 -10.80 4.26
CA GLU A 105 -14.93 -10.30 5.08
C GLU A 105 -14.96 -10.99 6.45
N SER A 106 -14.90 -12.31 6.47
CA SER A 106 -14.86 -13.08 7.71
C SER A 106 -13.63 -12.76 8.54
N TYR A 107 -12.45 -12.67 7.91
CA TYR A 107 -11.22 -12.24 8.56
C TYR A 107 -11.37 -10.91 9.26
N LYS A 108 -11.84 -9.88 8.55
CA LYS A 108 -11.98 -8.53 9.11
C LYS A 108 -13.00 -8.47 10.23
N TRP A 109 -14.08 -9.24 10.13
CA TRP A 109 -15.05 -9.37 11.20
C TRP A 109 -14.41 -9.96 12.45
N ILE A 110 -13.76 -11.10 12.34
CA ILE A 110 -13.17 -11.84 13.46
C ILE A 110 -12.11 -11.00 14.18
N VAL A 111 -11.19 -10.38 13.42
CA VAL A 111 -10.15 -9.51 13.99
C VAL A 111 -10.76 -8.28 14.67
N ALA A 112 -11.79 -7.67 14.08
CA ALA A 112 -12.46 -6.53 14.69
C ALA A 112 -13.19 -6.89 15.99
N GLU A 113 -13.85 -8.03 16.06
CA GLU A 113 -14.52 -8.49 17.29
C GLU A 113 -13.50 -8.85 18.39
N ALA A 114 -12.36 -9.47 18.03
CA ALA A 114 -11.27 -9.71 18.95
C ALA A 114 -10.70 -8.39 19.52
N ALA A 115 -10.50 -7.38 18.66
CA ALA A 115 -10.04 -6.06 19.07
C ALA A 115 -11.03 -5.38 20.01
N LYS A 116 -12.33 -5.38 19.69
CA LYS A 116 -13.39 -4.82 20.55
C LYS A 116 -13.43 -5.49 21.92
N LYS A 117 -13.29 -6.81 21.94
CA LYS A 117 -13.25 -7.58 23.21
C LYS A 117 -12.03 -7.21 24.06
N ALA A 118 -10.88 -7.03 23.43
CA ALA A 118 -9.63 -6.71 24.13
C ALA A 118 -9.58 -5.26 24.64
N ILE A 119 -10.03 -4.30 23.83
CA ILE A 119 -9.94 -2.85 24.11
C ILE A 119 -11.12 -2.37 24.95
N GLY A 120 -12.31 -2.93 24.74
CA GLY A 120 -13.57 -2.41 25.28
C GLY A 120 -14.13 -1.29 24.40
N MET A 121 -15.46 -1.29 24.19
CA MET A 121 -16.11 -0.31 23.31
C MET A 121 -15.96 1.13 23.75
N ASP A 122 -15.87 1.37 25.06
CA ASP A 122 -15.72 2.72 25.63
C ASP A 122 -14.36 3.37 25.28
N ASN A 123 -13.39 2.56 24.86
CA ASN A 123 -12.07 3.00 24.42
C ASN A 123 -11.94 3.11 22.89
N ILE A 124 -13.05 2.94 22.16
CA ILE A 124 -13.08 3.02 20.70
C ILE A 124 -13.92 4.21 20.29
N GLN A 125 -13.27 5.27 19.82
CA GLN A 125 -13.93 6.45 19.27
C GLN A 125 -14.21 6.24 17.79
N GLU A 126 -15.46 5.96 17.42
CA GLU A 126 -15.87 5.80 16.01
C GLU A 126 -16.23 7.14 15.36
N ARG A 127 -16.15 7.19 14.02
CA ARG A 127 -16.62 8.30 13.18
C ARG A 127 -15.91 9.63 13.41
N VAL A 128 -14.70 9.59 13.93
CA VAL A 128 -13.81 10.74 14.02
C VAL A 128 -12.75 10.63 12.91
N PHE A 129 -12.64 11.67 12.10
CA PHE A 129 -11.60 11.79 11.09
C PHE A 129 -10.46 12.61 11.66
N ILE A 130 -9.31 11.96 11.88
CA ILE A 130 -8.10 12.62 12.34
C ILE A 130 -7.45 13.35 11.17
N VAL A 131 -7.18 14.62 11.35
CA VAL A 131 -6.65 15.52 10.30
C VAL A 131 -5.20 15.90 10.49
N LYS A 132 -4.71 15.88 11.75
CA LYS A 132 -3.36 16.38 12.07
C LYS A 132 -2.83 15.72 13.34
N LEU A 133 -1.52 15.49 13.37
CA LEU A 133 -0.77 15.23 14.60
C LEU A 133 -0.25 16.55 15.16
N VAL A 134 -0.08 16.60 16.47
CA VAL A 134 0.40 17.78 17.20
C VAL A 134 1.68 17.40 17.94
N ASN A 135 2.73 18.20 17.77
CA ASN A 135 4.00 17.99 18.45
C ASN A 135 3.97 18.50 19.90
N ASP A 136 4.96 18.11 20.66
CA ASP A 136 5.10 18.54 22.04
C ASP A 136 5.72 19.95 22.12
N LYS A 137 5.19 20.76 23.02
CA LYS A 137 5.63 22.12 23.27
C LYS A 137 7.02 22.20 23.89
N ASN A 138 7.35 21.24 24.76
CA ASN A 138 8.52 21.29 25.62
C ASN A 138 9.59 20.29 25.21
N LYS A 139 9.23 19.28 24.42
CA LYS A 139 10.12 18.20 24.00
C LYS A 139 10.25 18.18 22.47
N GLU A 140 11.40 18.62 21.99
CA GLU A 140 11.70 18.68 20.56
C GLU A 140 11.52 17.32 19.89
N ASN A 141 11.11 17.32 18.62
CA ASN A 141 10.93 16.14 17.80
C ASN A 141 10.11 15.02 18.47
N THR A 142 9.06 15.40 19.18
CA THR A 142 8.21 14.47 19.93
C THR A 142 6.74 14.76 19.62
N VAL A 143 5.95 13.71 19.32
CA VAL A 143 4.51 13.84 19.17
C VAL A 143 3.83 13.83 20.54
N SER A 144 2.80 14.66 20.72
CA SER A 144 2.04 14.74 21.97
C SER A 144 0.54 14.65 21.81
N GLY A 145 0.02 14.72 20.57
CA GLY A 145 -1.42 14.62 20.38
C GLY A 145 -1.86 14.53 18.92
N ALA A 146 -3.17 14.50 18.76
CA ALA A 146 -3.84 14.49 17.48
C ALA A 146 -5.15 15.28 17.55
N VAL A 147 -5.58 15.84 16.42
CA VAL A 147 -6.87 16.52 16.30
C VAL A 147 -7.68 15.93 15.17
N GLY A 148 -9.00 15.85 15.37
CA GLY A 148 -9.94 15.37 14.40
C GLY A 148 -11.34 15.92 14.65
N PHE A 149 -12.26 15.59 13.77
CA PHE A 149 -13.65 16.01 13.90
C PHE A 149 -14.62 14.87 13.62
N SER A 150 -15.81 14.94 14.19
CA SER A 150 -16.89 14.03 13.85
C SER A 150 -17.50 14.41 12.50
N VAL A 151 -17.79 13.39 11.67
CA VAL A 151 -18.53 13.59 10.40
C VAL A 151 -20.05 13.55 10.61
N ARG A 152 -20.51 13.38 11.84
CA ARG A 152 -21.94 13.25 12.22
C ARG A 152 -22.41 14.35 13.14
N GLU A 153 -21.52 14.89 13.93
CA GLU A 153 -21.76 15.85 14.98
C GLU A 153 -20.86 17.05 14.79
N ASP A 154 -21.33 18.24 15.05
CA ASP A 154 -20.50 19.47 15.02
C ASP A 154 -19.58 19.49 16.25
N GLN A 155 -18.56 18.64 16.21
CA GLN A 155 -17.63 18.45 17.32
C GLN A 155 -16.20 18.15 16.85
N VAL A 156 -15.24 18.84 17.47
CA VAL A 156 -13.82 18.62 17.33
C VAL A 156 -13.33 17.80 18.52
N TYR A 157 -12.44 16.87 18.26
CA TYR A 157 -11.78 16.04 19.25
C TYR A 157 -10.28 16.34 19.25
N VAL A 158 -9.76 16.62 20.40
CA VAL A 158 -8.32 16.82 20.63
C VAL A 158 -7.85 15.75 21.61
N TYR A 159 -6.89 14.97 21.18
CA TYR A 159 -6.32 13.88 21.97
C TYR A 159 -4.90 14.26 22.40
N THR A 160 -4.57 13.98 23.66
CA THR A 160 -3.20 14.01 24.14
C THR A 160 -2.72 12.60 24.43
N ALA A 161 -1.49 12.28 24.06
CA ALA A 161 -0.94 10.94 24.21
C ALA A 161 0.59 10.96 24.31
N LYS A 162 1.16 10.04 25.11
CA LYS A 162 2.62 9.82 25.19
C LYS A 162 3.17 9.14 23.94
N ALA A 163 2.34 8.35 23.27
CA ALA A 163 2.67 7.66 22.04
C ALA A 163 1.45 7.52 21.14
N ILE A 164 1.66 7.54 19.83
CA ILE A 164 0.61 7.42 18.80
C ILE A 164 1.02 6.34 17.81
N LEU A 165 0.10 5.41 17.51
CA LEU A 165 0.23 4.46 16.42
C LEU A 165 -0.59 4.93 15.22
N LEU A 166 0.08 5.41 14.17
CA LEU A 166 -0.53 5.95 12.96
C LEU A 166 -0.66 4.87 11.89
N VAL A 167 -1.87 4.39 11.63
CA VAL A 167 -2.16 3.24 10.74
C VAL A 167 -3.38 3.49 9.82
N ALA A 168 -3.45 4.67 9.22
CA ALA A 168 -4.57 5.10 8.38
C ALA A 168 -4.53 4.57 6.93
N GLY A 169 -3.67 3.59 6.63
CA GLY A 169 -3.55 2.99 5.30
C GLY A 169 -2.73 3.83 4.32
N GLY A 170 -2.80 3.46 3.02
CA GLY A 170 -2.06 4.10 1.94
C GLY A 170 -2.77 5.31 1.30
N CYS A 171 -2.47 5.57 0.01
CA CYS A 171 -3.06 6.68 -0.73
C CYS A 171 -3.58 6.24 -2.09
N VAL A 172 -4.82 6.64 -2.39
CA VAL A 172 -5.47 6.45 -3.70
C VAL A 172 -6.10 7.76 -4.17
N ASN A 173 -6.57 7.76 -5.42
CA ASN A 173 -7.25 8.90 -6.02
C ASN A 173 -6.40 10.16 -6.22
N ILE A 174 -5.08 10.03 -6.28
CA ILE A 174 -4.20 11.08 -6.77
C ILE A 174 -3.98 11.00 -8.28
N PHE A 175 -4.32 9.86 -8.90
CA PHE A 175 -4.37 9.66 -10.35
C PHE A 175 -5.80 9.46 -10.82
N ARG A 176 -6.07 9.65 -12.10
CA ARG A 176 -7.37 9.32 -12.69
C ARG A 176 -7.59 7.81 -12.65
N PRO A 177 -8.80 7.35 -12.28
CA PRO A 177 -9.17 5.96 -12.43
C PRO A 177 -9.03 5.51 -13.88
N ARG A 178 -8.53 4.29 -14.09
CA ARG A 178 -8.36 3.76 -15.44
C ARG A 178 -9.68 3.41 -16.11
N SER A 179 -10.66 2.95 -15.37
CA SER A 179 -12.00 2.70 -15.88
C SER A 179 -12.70 4.00 -16.26
N VAL A 180 -13.01 4.14 -17.53
CA VAL A 180 -13.64 5.34 -18.09
C VAL A 180 -15.15 5.29 -17.87
N GLY A 181 -15.76 6.46 -17.62
CA GLY A 181 -17.21 6.63 -17.50
C GLY A 181 -17.78 6.26 -16.13
N GLU A 182 -17.58 5.08 -15.64
CA GLU A 182 -17.99 4.64 -14.32
C GLU A 182 -16.90 4.71 -13.24
N GLY A 183 -15.66 4.99 -13.64
CA GLY A 183 -14.47 4.89 -12.83
C GLY A 183 -14.37 5.89 -11.68
N GLN A 184 -15.19 6.93 -11.68
CA GLN A 184 -15.21 7.88 -10.57
C GLN A 184 -15.76 7.23 -9.31
N GLY A 185 -14.90 7.06 -8.31
CA GLY A 185 -15.25 6.41 -7.05
C GLY A 185 -15.07 4.89 -7.06
N ARG A 186 -14.62 4.29 -8.17
CA ARG A 186 -14.16 2.90 -8.20
C ARG A 186 -12.64 2.86 -8.21
N ALA A 187 -12.09 2.10 -7.30
CA ALA A 187 -10.68 1.75 -7.23
C ALA A 187 -10.59 0.35 -6.65
N TRP A 188 -9.51 -0.37 -6.95
CA TRP A 188 -9.24 -1.63 -6.28
C TRP A 188 -9.00 -1.44 -4.78
N TYR A 189 -8.46 -0.29 -4.40
CA TYR A 189 -8.23 0.09 -2.99
C TYR A 189 -9.32 1.04 -2.50
N PRO A 190 -9.59 1.14 -1.19
CA PRO A 190 -10.62 2.05 -0.68
C PRO A 190 -10.39 3.49 -1.12
N VAL A 191 -11.38 4.06 -1.77
CA VAL A 191 -11.32 5.45 -2.29
C VAL A 191 -11.13 6.53 -1.22
N TRP A 192 -11.33 6.16 0.03
CA TRP A 192 -11.18 7.01 1.22
C TRP A 192 -9.73 7.12 1.71
N ASN A 193 -8.83 6.23 1.29
CA ASN A 193 -7.42 6.28 1.65
C ASN A 193 -6.77 7.47 0.95
N ALA A 194 -6.52 8.52 1.72
CA ALA A 194 -6.11 9.84 1.22
C ALA A 194 -4.62 10.15 1.42
N GLY A 195 -3.81 9.17 1.83
CA GLY A 195 -2.41 9.41 2.20
C GLY A 195 -2.25 10.08 3.57
N SER A 196 -3.30 10.04 4.39
CA SER A 196 -3.28 10.66 5.73
C SER A 196 -2.13 10.16 6.60
N THR A 197 -1.76 8.87 6.49
CA THR A 197 -0.60 8.30 7.19
C THR A 197 0.69 9.04 6.82
N TYR A 198 0.94 9.24 5.54
CA TYR A 198 2.18 9.86 5.05
C TYR A 198 2.21 11.36 5.33
N THR A 199 1.12 12.05 5.05
CA THR A 199 1.01 13.50 5.26
C THR A 199 1.13 13.86 6.74
N MET A 200 0.36 13.22 7.61
CA MET A 200 0.40 13.55 9.04
C MET A 200 1.77 13.24 9.66
N ALA A 201 2.42 12.15 9.23
CA ALA A 201 3.77 11.83 9.67
C ALA A 201 4.80 12.85 9.18
N ALA A 202 4.74 13.25 7.90
CA ALA A 202 5.64 14.25 7.33
C ALA A 202 5.48 15.63 8.01
N GLU A 203 4.26 16.08 8.24
CA GLU A 203 3.97 17.34 8.95
C GLU A 203 4.42 17.31 10.42
N ALA A 204 4.45 16.14 11.04
CA ALA A 204 5.03 15.96 12.37
C ALA A 204 6.57 15.96 12.36
N GLY A 205 7.21 15.89 11.19
CA GLY A 205 8.66 15.85 11.02
C GLY A 205 9.25 14.46 10.75
N ALA A 206 8.40 13.43 10.56
CA ALA A 206 8.89 12.10 10.28
C ALA A 206 9.45 11.96 8.86
N GLU A 207 10.50 11.17 8.74
CA GLU A 207 11.14 10.84 7.47
C GLU A 207 10.28 9.86 6.68
N LEU A 208 10.06 10.17 5.40
CA LEU A 208 9.44 9.27 4.43
C LEU A 208 10.50 8.54 3.60
N THR A 209 10.17 7.38 3.08
CA THR A 209 11.07 6.55 2.28
C THR A 209 10.38 5.98 1.05
N LEU A 210 11.15 5.86 -0.05
CA LEU A 210 10.73 5.25 -1.32
C LEU A 210 9.36 5.75 -1.82
N MET A 211 9.05 7.03 -1.61
CA MET A 211 7.77 7.58 -2.06
C MET A 211 7.61 7.54 -3.58
N GLU A 212 8.68 7.36 -4.36
CA GLU A 212 8.63 7.09 -5.80
C GLU A 212 8.05 5.72 -6.13
N ASN A 213 8.21 4.74 -5.25
CA ASN A 213 7.63 3.42 -5.47
C ASN A 213 6.11 3.48 -5.31
N ARG A 214 5.42 2.83 -6.21
CA ARG A 214 3.96 2.74 -6.23
C ARG A 214 3.54 1.38 -6.78
N PHE A 215 2.34 0.97 -6.50
CA PHE A 215 1.79 -0.27 -7.00
C PHE A 215 0.81 -0.02 -8.13
N VAL A 216 1.01 -0.69 -9.27
CA VAL A 216 0.11 -0.69 -10.42
C VAL A 216 -0.30 -2.14 -10.68
N PRO A 217 -1.33 -2.65 -10.01
CA PRO A 217 -1.76 -4.03 -10.23
C PRO A 217 -2.41 -4.23 -11.59
N ALA A 218 -2.20 -5.39 -12.20
CA ALA A 218 -3.08 -5.88 -13.24
C ALA A 218 -4.35 -6.46 -12.60
N ARG A 219 -5.51 -6.10 -13.14
CA ARG A 219 -6.83 -6.53 -12.66
C ARG A 219 -7.77 -6.78 -13.83
N PHE A 220 -8.85 -7.51 -13.61
CA PHE A 220 -9.94 -7.57 -14.56
C PHE A 220 -10.50 -6.17 -14.80
N LYS A 221 -10.74 -5.85 -16.05
CA LYS A 221 -11.20 -4.53 -16.47
C LYS A 221 -12.55 -4.19 -15.85
N ASP A 222 -12.71 -2.92 -15.54
CA ASP A 222 -13.91 -2.25 -15.05
C ASP A 222 -14.42 -2.68 -13.66
N GLY A 223 -14.21 -3.91 -13.27
CA GLY A 223 -14.61 -4.43 -11.96
C GLY A 223 -13.47 -4.50 -10.93
N TYR A 224 -12.21 -4.37 -11.37
CA TYR A 224 -11.02 -4.53 -10.55
C TYR A 224 -10.90 -5.89 -9.86
N GLY A 225 -11.56 -6.92 -10.41
CA GLY A 225 -11.52 -8.28 -9.88
C GLY A 225 -10.09 -8.80 -9.79
N PRO A 226 -9.76 -9.53 -8.71
CA PRO A 226 -8.42 -10.07 -8.51
C PRO A 226 -8.12 -11.17 -9.50
N VAL A 227 -6.86 -11.25 -9.91
CA VAL A 227 -6.37 -12.25 -10.87
C VAL A 227 -5.66 -13.42 -10.19
N GLY A 228 -5.36 -13.30 -8.89
CA GLY A 228 -4.53 -14.25 -8.15
C GLY A 228 -5.06 -15.68 -8.16
N ALA A 229 -6.35 -15.87 -7.91
CA ALA A 229 -6.99 -17.21 -7.93
C ALA A 229 -6.84 -17.88 -9.31
N TRP A 230 -6.98 -17.14 -10.39
CA TRP A 230 -6.82 -17.66 -11.75
C TRP A 230 -5.40 -18.11 -12.04
N PHE A 231 -4.39 -17.35 -11.65
CA PHE A 231 -2.99 -17.76 -11.79
C PHE A 231 -2.63 -18.93 -10.89
N LEU A 232 -3.08 -18.94 -9.64
CA LEU A 232 -2.65 -19.92 -8.64
C LEU A 232 -3.44 -21.22 -8.71
N LEU A 233 -4.78 -21.14 -8.72
CA LEU A 233 -5.64 -22.32 -8.68
C LEU A 233 -5.87 -22.90 -10.07
N PHE A 234 -6.16 -22.07 -11.06
CA PHE A 234 -6.49 -22.51 -12.41
C PHE A 234 -5.29 -22.60 -13.35
N LYS A 235 -4.09 -22.13 -12.92
CA LYS A 235 -2.88 -22.09 -13.74
C LYS A 235 -3.11 -21.34 -15.07
N ALA A 236 -4.00 -20.35 -15.05
CA ALA A 236 -4.28 -19.52 -16.20
C ALA A 236 -3.08 -18.61 -16.53
N THR A 237 -2.92 -18.27 -17.80
CA THR A 237 -1.90 -17.32 -18.27
C THR A 237 -2.55 -16.05 -18.80
N ALA A 238 -1.79 -14.96 -18.84
CA ALA A 238 -2.26 -13.74 -19.48
C ALA A 238 -1.72 -13.67 -20.92
N THR A 239 -2.62 -13.35 -21.85
CA THR A 239 -2.33 -13.30 -23.29
C THR A 239 -2.61 -11.92 -23.87
N ASN A 240 -1.99 -11.61 -25.00
CA ASN A 240 -2.35 -10.45 -25.82
C ASN A 240 -3.62 -10.72 -26.67
N ALA A 241 -4.02 -9.75 -27.49
CA ALA A 241 -5.20 -9.87 -28.36
C ALA A 241 -5.11 -10.99 -29.41
N PHE A 242 -3.92 -11.50 -29.66
CA PHE A 242 -3.67 -12.57 -30.62
C PHE A 242 -3.56 -13.95 -29.96
N GLY A 243 -3.82 -14.05 -28.65
CA GLY A 243 -3.74 -15.30 -27.89
C GLY A 243 -2.32 -15.73 -27.52
N GLU A 244 -1.32 -14.88 -27.74
CA GLU A 244 0.07 -15.18 -27.38
C GLU A 244 0.34 -14.81 -25.93
N VAL A 245 1.01 -15.70 -25.18
CA VAL A 245 1.45 -15.42 -23.80
C VAL A 245 2.49 -14.31 -23.83
N TYR A 246 2.14 -13.15 -23.34
CA TYR A 246 2.94 -11.94 -23.48
C TYR A 246 4.31 -12.03 -22.76
N MET A 247 4.39 -12.78 -21.66
CA MET A 247 5.63 -13.03 -20.93
C MET A 247 6.64 -13.79 -21.80
N ASP A 248 6.20 -14.88 -22.46
CA ASP A 248 7.07 -15.70 -23.31
C ASP A 248 7.56 -14.92 -24.53
N ARG A 249 6.67 -14.14 -25.11
CA ARG A 249 6.97 -13.32 -26.28
C ARG A 249 8.03 -12.25 -26.00
N ASN A 250 8.01 -11.65 -24.82
CA ASN A 250 8.85 -10.51 -24.47
C ASN A 250 9.97 -10.85 -23.48
N LYS A 251 10.21 -12.14 -23.20
CA LYS A 251 11.18 -12.58 -22.19
C LYS A 251 12.60 -12.03 -22.36
N GLU A 252 13.01 -11.73 -23.59
CA GLU A 252 14.33 -11.19 -23.87
C GLU A 252 14.56 -9.82 -23.22
N MET A 253 13.51 -9.00 -23.08
CA MET A 253 13.59 -7.71 -22.39
C MET A 253 13.93 -7.85 -20.89
N LEU A 254 13.67 -9.01 -20.30
CA LEU A 254 14.01 -9.25 -18.90
C LEU A 254 15.53 -9.28 -18.67
N ASN A 255 16.32 -9.51 -19.73
CA ASN A 255 17.78 -9.46 -19.68
C ASN A 255 18.34 -8.05 -19.46
N ASP A 256 17.53 -7.02 -19.71
CA ASP A 256 17.91 -5.62 -19.45
C ASP A 256 17.82 -5.26 -17.96
N TYR A 257 17.28 -6.18 -17.13
CA TYR A 257 17.05 -5.97 -15.69
C TYR A 257 17.68 -7.08 -14.82
N PRO A 258 18.99 -7.36 -14.95
CA PRO A 258 19.64 -8.34 -14.09
C PRO A 258 19.78 -7.80 -12.65
N PRO A 259 19.65 -8.66 -11.61
CA PRO A 259 19.26 -10.06 -11.67
C PRO A 259 17.73 -10.28 -11.64
N TYR A 260 16.93 -9.25 -11.48
CA TYR A 260 15.49 -9.29 -11.13
C TYR A 260 14.62 -9.86 -12.25
N GLY A 261 15.01 -9.64 -13.52
CA GLY A 261 14.32 -10.21 -14.67
C GLY A 261 14.58 -11.70 -14.88
N GLN A 262 15.66 -12.22 -14.30
CA GLN A 262 16.12 -13.61 -14.46
C GLN A 262 15.61 -14.53 -13.34
N ALA A 263 14.90 -14.00 -12.36
CA ALA A 263 14.27 -14.79 -11.33
C ALA A 263 13.18 -15.72 -11.91
N ALA A 264 12.94 -16.86 -11.24
CA ALA A 264 11.89 -17.80 -11.64
C ALA A 264 10.51 -17.11 -11.78
N VAL A 265 10.25 -16.11 -10.95
CA VAL A 265 9.11 -15.19 -11.08
C VAL A 265 9.68 -13.79 -11.14
N PRO A 266 9.73 -13.17 -12.32
CA PRO A 266 10.22 -11.79 -12.46
C PRO A 266 9.40 -10.80 -11.62
N ALA A 267 10.03 -9.70 -11.19
CA ALA A 267 9.38 -8.68 -10.39
C ALA A 267 8.06 -8.19 -11.02
N SER A 268 7.09 -7.85 -10.18
CA SER A 268 5.73 -7.45 -10.62
C SER A 268 5.76 -6.26 -11.56
N CYS A 269 6.64 -5.29 -11.32
CA CYS A 269 6.81 -4.13 -12.19
C CYS A 269 7.34 -4.54 -13.59
N LEU A 270 8.24 -5.52 -13.67
CA LEU A 270 8.75 -6.02 -14.95
C LEU A 270 7.65 -6.74 -15.74
N ARG A 271 6.84 -7.57 -15.07
CA ARG A 271 5.70 -8.23 -15.72
C ARG A 271 4.70 -7.21 -16.29
N ASN A 272 4.42 -6.14 -15.56
CA ASN A 272 3.60 -5.04 -16.05
C ASN A 272 4.28 -4.28 -17.21
N HIS A 273 5.60 -4.09 -17.14
CA HIS A 273 6.34 -3.45 -18.24
C HIS A 273 6.19 -4.18 -19.56
N LEU A 274 6.30 -5.52 -19.53
CA LEU A 274 6.06 -6.35 -20.72
C LEU A 274 4.60 -6.25 -21.20
N MET A 275 3.63 -6.20 -20.30
CA MET A 275 2.21 -6.01 -20.64
C MET A 275 1.98 -4.65 -21.32
N LEU A 276 2.56 -3.58 -20.78
CA LEU A 276 2.46 -2.24 -21.36
C LEU A 276 3.11 -2.15 -22.74
N LYS A 277 4.19 -2.90 -22.99
CA LYS A 277 4.82 -3.00 -24.30
C LYS A 277 3.84 -3.55 -25.33
N GLU A 278 3.18 -4.67 -25.03
CA GLU A 278 2.15 -5.25 -25.94
C GLU A 278 1.04 -4.23 -26.25
N MET A 279 0.57 -3.52 -25.24
CA MET A 279 -0.48 -2.51 -25.41
C MET A 279 -0.02 -1.32 -26.28
N LYS A 280 1.22 -0.84 -26.10
CA LYS A 280 1.80 0.25 -26.91
C LYS A 280 2.04 -0.14 -28.35
N GLU A 281 2.37 -1.39 -28.61
CA GLU A 281 2.57 -1.94 -29.96
C GLU A 281 1.25 -2.29 -30.67
N GLY A 282 0.11 -1.92 -30.09
CA GLY A 282 -1.21 -2.20 -30.68
C GLY A 282 -1.62 -3.66 -30.60
N ARG A 283 -1.03 -4.42 -29.68
CA ARG A 283 -1.32 -5.85 -29.45
C ARG A 283 -2.27 -6.09 -28.28
N GLY A 284 -2.73 -5.04 -27.61
CA GLY A 284 -3.82 -5.08 -26.65
C GLY A 284 -5.19 -5.22 -27.35
N PRO A 285 -6.26 -5.47 -26.58
CA PRO A 285 -6.28 -5.64 -25.13
C PRO A 285 -5.63 -6.95 -24.64
N MET A 286 -5.34 -6.99 -23.32
CA MET A 286 -4.79 -8.19 -22.68
C MET A 286 -5.93 -9.01 -22.08
N TYR A 287 -5.77 -10.33 -22.04
CA TYR A 287 -6.78 -11.25 -21.53
C TYR A 287 -6.22 -12.25 -20.53
N MET A 288 -7.02 -12.64 -19.55
CA MET A 288 -6.78 -13.86 -18.78
C MET A 288 -7.31 -15.04 -19.58
N ASP A 289 -6.44 -15.97 -19.96
CA ASP A 289 -6.83 -17.16 -20.74
C ASP A 289 -7.41 -18.25 -19.80
N THR A 290 -8.62 -18.00 -19.37
CA THR A 290 -9.39 -18.91 -18.49
C THR A 290 -9.92 -20.11 -19.27
N VAL A 291 -10.23 -19.94 -20.53
CA VAL A 291 -10.76 -21.01 -21.41
C VAL A 291 -9.76 -22.14 -21.56
N THR A 292 -8.53 -21.83 -21.95
CA THR A 292 -7.47 -22.85 -22.09
C THR A 292 -7.11 -23.47 -20.74
N ALA A 293 -7.02 -22.66 -19.67
CA ALA A 293 -6.70 -23.14 -18.34
C ALA A 293 -7.71 -24.19 -17.84
N LEU A 294 -9.01 -23.90 -17.92
CA LEU A 294 -10.05 -24.82 -17.51
C LEU A 294 -10.10 -26.07 -18.40
N ALA A 295 -9.89 -25.91 -19.73
CA ALA A 295 -9.80 -27.05 -20.64
C ALA A 295 -8.63 -27.98 -20.30
N ASN A 296 -7.49 -27.44 -19.87
CA ASN A 296 -6.33 -28.23 -19.47
C ASN A 296 -6.57 -28.94 -18.13
N LEU A 297 -7.16 -28.27 -17.16
CA LEU A 297 -7.50 -28.89 -15.88
C LEU A 297 -8.48 -30.08 -16.04
N ARG A 298 -9.44 -29.97 -16.95
CA ARG A 298 -10.38 -31.06 -17.27
C ARG A 298 -9.72 -32.30 -17.88
N LYS A 299 -8.48 -32.20 -18.36
CA LYS A 299 -7.71 -33.37 -18.82
C LYS A 299 -7.07 -34.16 -17.67
N THR A 300 -6.82 -33.51 -16.53
CA THR A 300 -6.08 -34.06 -15.40
C THR A 300 -6.92 -34.26 -14.14
N LEU A 301 -8.00 -33.51 -14.00
CA LEU A 301 -8.92 -33.55 -12.87
C LEU A 301 -10.26 -34.13 -13.26
N THR A 302 -10.95 -34.75 -12.31
CA THR A 302 -12.33 -35.20 -12.51
C THR A 302 -13.27 -34.00 -12.65
N PRO A 303 -14.43 -34.17 -13.31
CA PRO A 303 -15.43 -33.07 -13.41
C PRO A 303 -15.88 -32.53 -12.05
N LYS A 304 -15.87 -33.36 -11.00
CA LYS A 304 -16.22 -32.95 -9.64
C LYS A 304 -15.15 -32.01 -9.04
N GLU A 305 -13.86 -32.35 -9.24
CA GLU A 305 -12.74 -31.54 -8.76
C GLU A 305 -12.67 -30.19 -9.50
N VAL A 306 -12.85 -30.18 -10.84
CA VAL A 306 -12.91 -28.93 -11.62
C VAL A 306 -14.06 -28.04 -11.12
N LYS A 307 -15.25 -28.61 -10.94
CA LYS A 307 -16.40 -27.87 -10.44
C LYS A 307 -16.18 -27.33 -9.02
N HIS A 308 -15.47 -28.04 -8.19
CA HIS A 308 -15.10 -27.59 -6.85
C HIS A 308 -14.15 -26.38 -6.91
N LEU A 309 -13.11 -26.42 -7.75
CA LEU A 309 -12.21 -25.30 -7.98
C LEU A 309 -12.92 -24.07 -8.55
N GLU A 310 -13.83 -24.27 -9.51
CA GLU A 310 -14.66 -23.19 -10.06
C GLU A 310 -15.52 -22.54 -8.96
N ALA A 311 -16.13 -23.33 -8.08
CA ALA A 311 -16.92 -22.81 -6.96
C ALA A 311 -16.05 -22.01 -5.99
N GLU A 312 -14.85 -22.49 -5.64
CA GLU A 312 -13.91 -21.76 -4.79
C GLU A 312 -13.47 -20.43 -5.41
N ALA A 313 -13.23 -20.39 -6.73
CA ALA A 313 -12.90 -19.13 -7.41
C ALA A 313 -14.10 -18.17 -7.46
N TRP A 314 -15.32 -18.66 -7.65
CA TRP A 314 -16.52 -17.84 -7.59
C TRP A 314 -16.76 -17.27 -6.20
N GLU A 315 -16.53 -18.04 -5.14
CA GLU A 315 -16.56 -17.51 -3.76
C GLU A 315 -15.55 -16.38 -3.59
N ASP A 316 -14.31 -16.54 -4.04
CA ASP A 316 -13.31 -15.47 -4.00
C ASP A 316 -13.77 -14.21 -4.73
N PHE A 317 -14.39 -14.34 -5.90
CA PHE A 317 -14.91 -13.21 -6.64
C PHE A 317 -16.12 -12.56 -5.97
N LEU A 318 -17.04 -13.34 -5.44
CA LEU A 318 -18.20 -12.82 -4.71
C LEU A 318 -17.78 -12.09 -3.44
N ASP A 319 -16.80 -12.62 -2.73
CA ASP A 319 -16.30 -12.03 -1.49
C ASP A 319 -15.43 -10.78 -1.73
N MET A 320 -14.64 -10.79 -2.81
CA MET A 320 -13.66 -9.74 -3.09
C MET A 320 -14.16 -8.69 -4.06
N CYS A 321 -15.05 -9.01 -4.96
CA CYS A 321 -15.49 -8.08 -5.99
C CYS A 321 -16.82 -8.49 -6.63
N VAL A 322 -17.91 -8.30 -5.91
CA VAL A 322 -19.28 -8.47 -6.45
C VAL A 322 -19.48 -7.67 -7.75
N GLY A 323 -18.85 -6.49 -7.85
CA GLY A 323 -18.88 -5.68 -9.06
C GLY A 323 -18.31 -6.38 -10.29
N GLN A 324 -17.25 -7.18 -10.14
CA GLN A 324 -16.68 -7.96 -11.27
C GLN A 324 -17.62 -9.06 -11.73
N CYS A 325 -18.27 -9.75 -10.80
CA CYS A 325 -19.29 -10.75 -11.14
C CYS A 325 -20.46 -10.11 -11.89
N GLY A 326 -20.91 -8.93 -11.47
CA GLY A 326 -21.95 -8.17 -12.16
C GLY A 326 -21.56 -7.77 -13.59
N ILE A 327 -20.32 -7.36 -13.81
CA ILE A 327 -19.78 -7.04 -15.14
C ILE A 327 -19.73 -8.29 -16.01
N TRP A 328 -19.23 -9.40 -15.51
CA TRP A 328 -19.17 -10.67 -16.26
C TRP A 328 -20.57 -11.14 -16.66
N VAL A 329 -21.55 -11.04 -15.76
CA VAL A 329 -22.96 -11.35 -16.08
C VAL A 329 -23.48 -10.41 -17.17
N GLY A 330 -23.25 -9.09 -17.03
CA GLY A 330 -23.71 -8.09 -18.00
C GLY A 330 -23.07 -8.23 -19.39
N GLU A 331 -21.82 -8.68 -19.44
CA GLU A 331 -21.05 -8.90 -20.68
C GLU A 331 -21.16 -10.34 -21.22
N ASN A 332 -21.92 -11.17 -20.56
CA ASN A 332 -22.08 -12.59 -20.88
C ASN A 332 -20.73 -13.33 -20.94
N ILE A 333 -19.91 -13.10 -19.92
CA ILE A 333 -18.61 -13.77 -19.74
C ILE A 333 -18.80 -14.97 -18.82
N GLU A 334 -18.66 -16.16 -19.39
CA GLU A 334 -18.45 -17.41 -18.67
C GLU A 334 -16.98 -17.81 -18.83
N PRO A 335 -16.18 -17.91 -17.76
CA PRO A 335 -14.72 -18.13 -17.85
C PRO A 335 -14.30 -19.34 -18.68
N GLU A 336 -15.14 -20.38 -18.74
CA GLU A 336 -14.89 -21.57 -19.56
C GLU A 336 -15.13 -21.37 -21.07
N LYS A 337 -15.81 -20.30 -21.46
CA LYS A 337 -16.22 -20.05 -22.85
C LYS A 337 -15.61 -18.77 -23.42
N LYS A 338 -15.28 -17.80 -22.56
CA LYS A 338 -14.79 -16.49 -22.98
C LYS A 338 -13.76 -15.95 -22.00
N ASN A 339 -12.61 -15.55 -22.51
CA ASN A 339 -11.57 -14.87 -21.74
C ASN A 339 -12.00 -13.45 -21.36
N SER A 340 -11.62 -13.01 -20.18
CA SER A 340 -11.91 -11.65 -19.70
C SER A 340 -10.70 -10.74 -19.83
N GLU A 341 -10.96 -9.49 -20.19
CA GLU A 341 -9.93 -8.46 -20.38
C GLU A 341 -9.25 -8.12 -19.04
N LEU A 342 -7.93 -7.97 -19.12
CA LEU A 342 -7.06 -7.49 -18.05
C LEU A 342 -6.49 -6.11 -18.40
N MET A 343 -6.25 -5.32 -17.38
CA MET A 343 -5.56 -4.05 -17.54
C MET A 343 -4.70 -3.72 -16.31
N PRO A 344 -3.57 -3.00 -16.47
CA PRO A 344 -2.95 -2.29 -15.37
C PRO A 344 -3.90 -1.21 -14.86
N THR A 345 -4.00 -1.03 -13.55
CA THR A 345 -4.87 -0.01 -12.95
C THR A 345 -4.19 1.36 -12.90
N GLU A 346 -4.88 2.37 -12.37
CA GLU A 346 -4.23 3.58 -11.88
C GLU A 346 -3.25 3.24 -10.76
N PRO A 347 -2.21 4.07 -10.53
CA PRO A 347 -1.25 3.84 -9.47
C PRO A 347 -1.82 4.03 -8.06
N TYR A 348 -1.35 3.20 -7.11
CA TYR A 348 -1.65 3.28 -5.69
C TYR A 348 -0.36 3.46 -4.88
N LEU A 349 -0.36 4.38 -3.92
CA LEU A 349 0.75 4.55 -2.98
C LEU A 349 0.43 3.78 -1.71
N LEU A 350 1.23 2.75 -1.45
CA LEU A 350 1.05 1.89 -0.29
C LEU A 350 2.34 1.15 0.07
N GLY A 351 2.52 0.83 1.34
CA GLY A 351 3.66 0.09 1.87
C GLY A 351 3.47 -1.42 1.90
N SER A 352 2.62 -1.96 1.05
CA SER A 352 2.27 -3.38 0.99
C SER A 352 2.16 -3.85 -0.47
N HIS A 353 1.87 -5.14 -0.70
CA HIS A 353 1.94 -5.75 -2.03
C HIS A 353 3.33 -5.53 -2.68
N SER A 354 3.37 -5.24 -3.96
CA SER A 354 4.58 -4.82 -4.66
C SER A 354 4.85 -3.31 -4.54
N GLY A 355 4.18 -2.62 -3.60
CA GLY A 355 4.45 -1.26 -3.17
C GLY A 355 5.30 -1.25 -1.91
N CYS A 356 6.15 -0.23 -1.75
CA CYS A 356 7.00 -0.09 -0.58
C CYS A 356 7.23 1.37 -0.16
N CYS A 357 6.39 2.30 -0.63
CA CYS A 357 6.44 3.68 -0.14
C CYS A 357 5.90 3.75 1.31
N GLY A 358 6.42 4.66 2.10
CA GLY A 358 5.92 4.88 3.45
C GLY A 358 6.87 5.68 4.33
N ILE A 359 6.75 5.46 5.62
CA ILE A 359 7.52 6.13 6.66
C ILE A 359 8.76 5.29 6.99
N TRP A 360 9.89 5.94 7.16
CA TRP A 360 11.11 5.32 7.65
C TRP A 360 10.99 5.03 9.15
N VAL A 361 11.22 3.76 9.54
CA VAL A 361 11.02 3.32 10.92
C VAL A 361 12.25 2.58 11.46
N SER A 362 12.40 2.62 12.78
CA SER A 362 13.38 1.82 13.49
C SER A 362 13.07 0.33 13.35
N GLY A 363 14.05 -0.45 12.92
CA GLY A 363 13.97 -1.89 12.76
C GLY A 363 14.28 -2.68 14.03
N PRO A 364 14.32 -4.01 13.93
CA PRO A 364 14.79 -4.87 15.01
C PRO A 364 16.30 -4.70 15.27
N THR A 365 16.75 -4.99 16.48
CA THR A 365 18.15 -4.84 16.89
C THR A 365 18.99 -6.11 16.74
N ASP A 366 18.34 -7.26 16.48
CA ASP A 366 18.94 -8.60 16.56
C ASP A 366 19.17 -9.29 15.20
N VAL A 367 18.94 -8.60 14.10
CA VAL A 367 19.10 -9.17 12.73
C VAL A 367 20.37 -8.68 12.01
N GLY A 368 21.28 -8.00 12.70
CA GLY A 368 22.53 -7.48 12.11
C GLY A 368 22.34 -6.26 11.20
N ALA A 369 21.23 -5.54 11.36
CA ALA A 369 20.99 -4.30 10.64
C ALA A 369 21.99 -3.21 11.03
N PRO A 370 22.37 -2.30 10.10
CA PRO A 370 23.29 -1.22 10.39
C PRO A 370 22.80 -0.30 11.51
N THR A 371 23.66 0.00 12.48
CA THR A 371 23.43 1.02 13.52
C THR A 371 23.78 2.42 12.99
N SER A 372 23.36 3.45 13.75
CA SER A 372 23.74 4.83 13.42
C SER A 372 25.26 5.05 13.41
N GLU A 373 25.99 4.40 14.31
CA GLU A 373 27.46 4.52 14.39
C GLU A 373 28.14 3.88 13.19
N GLU A 374 27.67 2.67 12.76
CA GLU A 374 28.25 1.93 11.64
C GLU A 374 28.01 2.62 10.29
N HIS A 375 26.94 3.41 10.14
CA HIS A 375 26.54 4.04 8.89
C HIS A 375 26.66 5.56 8.88
N ALA A 376 27.17 6.19 9.93
CA ALA A 376 27.29 7.64 10.04
C ALA A 376 28.00 8.32 8.86
N GLU A 377 29.03 7.65 8.30
CA GLU A 377 29.79 8.17 7.15
C GLU A 377 29.19 7.79 5.80
N ALA A 378 28.47 6.67 5.72
CA ALA A 378 27.90 6.15 4.49
C ALA A 378 26.53 6.78 4.15
N ASP A 379 25.72 7.06 5.16
CA ASP A 379 24.41 7.68 4.98
C ASP A 379 24.55 9.18 4.68
N LYS A 380 23.78 9.67 3.71
CA LYS A 380 23.71 11.10 3.34
C LYS A 380 22.50 11.77 3.98
N VAL A 381 22.21 11.42 5.21
CA VAL A 381 21.04 11.96 5.94
C VAL A 381 21.34 13.31 6.58
N PRO A 382 20.33 14.17 6.75
CA PRO A 382 20.45 15.36 7.58
C PRO A 382 20.91 15.02 9.01
N SER A 383 21.79 15.81 9.58
CA SER A 383 22.47 15.54 10.86
C SER A 383 21.53 15.43 12.08
N HIS A 384 20.29 15.90 11.98
CA HIS A 384 19.29 15.80 13.04
C HIS A 384 18.50 14.48 13.03
N LEU A 385 18.76 13.59 12.06
CA LEU A 385 18.08 12.30 11.91
C LEU A 385 19.05 11.14 12.23
N PRO A 386 18.53 9.98 12.68
CA PRO A 386 19.37 8.80 12.86
C PRO A 386 19.88 8.30 11.51
N SER A 387 21.15 7.95 11.40
CA SER A 387 21.77 7.49 10.16
C SER A 387 21.57 5.98 9.89
N GLY A 388 21.47 5.16 10.92
CA GLY A 388 21.28 3.72 10.81
C GLY A 388 19.85 3.26 10.58
N TRP A 389 19.63 1.96 10.72
CA TRP A 389 18.32 1.32 10.52
C TRP A 389 17.59 1.01 11.82
N ASN A 390 18.24 1.15 12.96
CA ASN A 390 17.59 1.03 14.26
C ASN A 390 18.08 2.14 15.20
N TRP A 391 17.17 2.66 16.01
CA TRP A 391 17.44 3.73 17.00
C TRP A 391 16.56 3.59 18.23
N GLY A 392 16.21 2.36 18.60
CA GLY A 392 15.51 2.06 19.82
C GLY A 392 14.26 1.22 19.62
N TYR A 393 13.10 1.83 19.53
CA TYR A 393 11.82 1.11 19.57
C TYR A 393 11.38 0.66 18.17
N ARG A 394 11.15 -0.64 18.00
CA ARG A 394 10.69 -1.24 16.73
C ARG A 394 9.42 -0.57 16.22
N GLY A 395 9.42 -0.07 14.98
CA GLY A 395 8.28 0.60 14.35
C GLY A 395 8.10 2.06 14.73
N MET A 396 8.97 2.62 15.58
CA MET A 396 9.01 4.05 15.86
C MET A 396 9.59 4.81 14.66
N THR A 397 8.94 5.89 14.26
CA THR A 397 9.42 6.80 13.22
C THR A 397 10.61 7.62 13.71
N THR A 398 11.12 8.52 12.89
CA THR A 398 12.16 9.47 13.32
C THR A 398 11.63 10.55 14.28
N VAL A 399 10.32 10.57 14.54
CA VAL A 399 9.68 11.40 15.57
C VAL A 399 9.40 10.55 16.80
N ASN A 400 9.87 11.01 17.95
CA ASN A 400 9.70 10.31 19.22
C ASN A 400 8.23 10.12 19.58
N GLY A 401 7.87 8.91 20.00
CA GLY A 401 6.50 8.56 20.36
C GLY A 401 5.54 8.34 19.20
N LEU A 402 5.99 8.55 17.95
CA LEU A 402 5.20 8.26 16.74
C LEU A 402 5.60 6.91 16.15
N PHE A 403 4.64 5.99 16.09
CA PHE A 403 4.80 4.64 15.55
C PHE A 403 3.92 4.42 14.33
N THR A 404 4.27 3.46 13.50
CA THR A 404 3.44 3.02 12.38
C THR A 404 3.60 1.53 12.09
N ALA A 405 2.64 0.96 11.34
CA ALA A 405 2.62 -0.44 10.90
C ALA A 405 1.84 -0.58 9.58
N GLY A 406 1.97 -1.72 8.92
CA GLY A 406 1.26 -2.03 7.69
C GLY A 406 1.64 -1.10 6.54
N ASP A 407 0.67 -0.54 5.83
CA ASP A 407 0.90 0.40 4.72
C ASP A 407 1.66 1.68 5.13
N GLY A 408 1.73 1.98 6.41
CA GLY A 408 2.50 3.11 6.92
C GLY A 408 4.02 2.88 6.89
N VAL A 409 4.48 1.65 7.00
CA VAL A 409 5.92 1.32 7.00
C VAL A 409 6.44 1.23 5.57
N GLY A 410 7.38 2.08 5.23
CA GLY A 410 8.05 2.07 3.94
C GLY A 410 9.23 1.10 3.85
N ALA A 411 9.77 0.94 2.65
CA ALA A 411 10.90 0.08 2.31
C ALA A 411 10.73 -1.42 2.67
N SER A 412 9.48 -1.86 2.88
CA SER A 412 9.13 -3.25 3.16
C SER A 412 7.77 -3.57 2.55
N GLY A 413 7.73 -4.44 1.55
CA GLY A 413 6.51 -4.83 0.84
C GLY A 413 5.94 -6.17 1.27
N HIS A 414 4.95 -6.67 0.50
CA HIS A 414 4.33 -7.99 0.65
C HIS A 414 3.76 -8.33 2.05
N LYS A 415 3.42 -7.33 2.83
CA LYS A 415 2.89 -7.52 4.19
C LYS A 415 1.46 -8.04 4.23
N PHE A 416 0.62 -7.47 3.37
CA PHE A 416 -0.80 -7.81 3.29
C PHE A 416 -1.49 -7.79 4.68
N SER A 417 -2.46 -8.68 4.92
CA SER A 417 -3.21 -8.70 6.17
C SER A 417 -2.38 -9.25 7.35
N SER A 418 -1.73 -10.39 7.17
CA SER A 418 -1.01 -11.07 8.26
C SER A 418 0.31 -10.36 8.61
N GLY A 419 1.08 -9.93 7.62
CA GLY A 419 2.30 -9.16 7.86
C GLY A 419 2.01 -7.80 8.49
N SER A 420 0.95 -7.11 8.03
CA SER A 420 0.53 -5.85 8.67
C SER A 420 0.08 -6.04 10.12
N HIS A 421 -0.60 -7.17 10.42
CA HIS A 421 -0.96 -7.51 11.78
C HIS A 421 0.27 -7.86 12.63
N ALA A 422 1.24 -8.59 12.07
CA ALA A 422 2.51 -8.88 12.75
C ALA A 422 3.27 -7.60 13.09
N GLU A 423 3.43 -6.69 12.12
CA GLU A 423 4.04 -5.37 12.37
C GLU A 423 3.29 -4.56 13.43
N GLY A 424 1.94 -4.57 13.39
CA GLY A 424 1.11 -3.91 14.39
C GLY A 424 1.34 -4.45 15.81
N ARG A 425 1.48 -5.77 15.96
CA ARG A 425 1.82 -6.41 17.25
C ARG A 425 3.20 -5.99 17.74
N LEU A 426 4.20 -6.00 16.86
CA LEU A 426 5.58 -5.62 17.20
C LEU A 426 5.66 -4.14 17.58
N ALA A 427 5.05 -3.26 16.80
CA ALA A 427 4.99 -1.83 17.09
C ALA A 427 4.24 -1.55 18.41
N ALA A 428 3.12 -2.25 18.68
CA ALA A 428 2.39 -2.09 19.93
C ALA A 428 3.21 -2.50 21.15
N LYS A 429 3.95 -3.61 21.10
CA LYS A 429 4.87 -4.02 22.17
C LYS A 429 5.95 -2.97 22.43
N ALA A 430 6.57 -2.47 21.36
CA ALA A 430 7.59 -1.42 21.46
C ALA A 430 7.01 -0.11 22.00
N MET A 431 5.78 0.24 21.60
CA MET A 431 5.08 1.43 22.09
C MET A 431 4.74 1.36 23.60
N VAL A 432 4.35 0.17 24.08
CA VAL A 432 4.18 -0.04 25.54
C VAL A 432 5.50 0.17 26.28
N GLN A 433 6.60 -0.39 25.76
CA GLN A 433 7.92 -0.20 26.37
C GLN A 433 8.32 1.29 26.35
N TYR A 434 8.10 1.99 25.23
CA TYR A 434 8.32 3.43 25.16
C TYR A 434 7.55 4.21 26.24
N CYS A 435 6.28 3.86 26.47
CA CYS A 435 5.46 4.51 27.50
C CYS A 435 5.98 4.22 28.91
N ILE A 436 6.50 3.03 29.17
CA ILE A 436 7.11 2.66 30.46
C ILE A 436 8.38 3.47 30.68
N ASP A 437 9.26 3.53 29.69
CA ASP A 437 10.54 4.24 29.77
C ASP A 437 10.35 5.77 29.87
N ASN A 438 9.24 6.28 29.33
CA ASN A 438 8.84 7.69 29.39
C ASN A 438 7.65 7.93 30.35
N LYS A 439 7.56 7.18 31.48
CA LYS A 439 6.42 7.26 32.39
C LYS A 439 6.20 8.67 32.94
N ASP A 440 7.28 9.43 33.19
CA ASP A 440 7.25 10.77 33.73
C ASP A 440 6.99 11.88 32.69
N PHE A 441 6.95 11.53 31.41
CA PHE A 441 6.60 12.46 30.34
C PHE A 441 5.11 12.79 30.37
N THR A 442 4.77 14.07 30.46
CA THR A 442 3.41 14.58 30.34
C THR A 442 3.27 15.34 29.02
N PRO A 443 2.47 14.83 28.08
CA PRO A 443 2.32 15.47 26.77
C PRO A 443 1.65 16.84 26.87
N GLU A 444 2.24 17.85 26.25
CA GLU A 444 1.68 19.19 26.11
C GLU A 444 1.70 19.60 24.63
N LEU A 445 0.56 20.07 24.11
CA LEU A 445 0.45 20.46 22.71
C LEU A 445 1.23 21.75 22.40
N ASP A 446 1.95 21.79 21.29
CA ASP A 446 2.67 22.99 20.79
C ASP A 446 1.71 24.04 20.21
N THR A 447 0.47 23.67 19.93
CA THR A 447 -0.56 24.51 19.31
C THR A 447 -1.80 24.59 20.23
N SER A 448 -2.37 25.77 20.37
CA SER A 448 -3.58 25.96 21.18
C SER A 448 -4.79 25.25 20.57
N VAL A 449 -5.74 24.84 21.40
CA VAL A 449 -6.99 24.20 20.94
C VAL A 449 -7.77 25.15 20.00
N ASP A 450 -7.82 26.43 20.32
CA ASP A 450 -8.53 27.42 19.51
C ASP A 450 -7.91 27.55 18.10
N ASP A 451 -6.59 27.54 17.99
CA ASP A 451 -5.89 27.56 16.71
C ASP A 451 -6.13 26.29 15.92
N LEU A 452 -6.10 25.12 16.57
CA LEU A 452 -6.40 23.83 15.93
C LEU A 452 -7.84 23.79 15.38
N VAL A 453 -8.82 24.25 16.15
CA VAL A 453 -10.23 24.35 15.72
C VAL A 453 -10.37 25.36 14.59
N SER A 454 -9.69 26.50 14.70
CA SER A 454 -9.69 27.52 13.65
C SER A 454 -9.13 26.99 12.34
N GLU A 455 -7.98 26.32 12.37
CA GLU A 455 -7.39 25.69 11.17
C GLU A 455 -8.34 24.62 10.58
N LEU A 456 -8.89 23.76 11.41
CA LEU A 456 -9.75 22.65 10.99
C LEU A 456 -11.00 23.14 10.25
N TYR A 457 -11.65 24.20 10.74
CA TYR A 457 -12.87 24.74 10.14
C TYR A 457 -12.63 25.84 9.08
N GLN A 458 -11.40 26.06 8.65
CA GLN A 458 -11.12 27.08 7.62
C GLN A 458 -11.97 26.86 6.33
N PRO A 459 -12.15 25.63 5.80
CA PRO A 459 -13.03 25.45 4.63
C PRO A 459 -14.52 25.81 4.89
N VAL A 460 -14.97 25.65 6.12
CA VAL A 460 -16.34 26.04 6.50
C VAL A 460 -16.48 27.55 6.54
N ARG A 461 -15.48 28.27 7.08
CA ARG A 461 -15.47 29.74 7.03
C ARG A 461 -15.48 30.27 5.61
N THR A 462 -14.64 29.71 4.73
CA THR A 462 -14.65 30.04 3.30
C THR A 462 -16.05 29.89 2.68
N TYR A 463 -16.77 28.83 3.03
CA TYR A 463 -18.15 28.66 2.57
C TYR A 463 -19.07 29.74 3.12
N LEU A 464 -19.06 30.02 4.43
CA LEU A 464 -19.96 30.98 5.07
C LEU A 464 -19.74 32.41 4.55
N GLU A 465 -18.50 32.77 4.26
CA GLU A 465 -18.13 34.09 3.72
C GLU A 465 -18.60 34.29 2.26
N HIS A 466 -18.68 33.21 1.48
CA HIS A 466 -18.89 33.27 0.04
C HIS A 466 -20.15 32.52 -0.45
N LYS A 467 -20.99 32.01 0.44
CA LYS A 467 -22.16 31.15 0.09
C LYS A 467 -23.16 31.82 -0.84
N ASP A 468 -23.25 33.13 -0.78
CA ASP A 468 -24.18 33.92 -1.58
C ASP A 468 -23.60 34.31 -2.96
N TYR A 469 -22.35 33.95 -3.25
CA TYR A 469 -21.72 34.20 -4.53
C TYR A 469 -21.97 33.04 -5.51
N SER A 470 -21.79 33.33 -6.81
CA SER A 470 -21.80 32.29 -7.83
C SER A 470 -20.70 31.25 -7.56
N THR A 471 -21.01 29.97 -7.82
CA THR A 471 -20.02 28.88 -7.77
C THR A 471 -19.20 28.74 -9.05
N ALA A 472 -19.51 29.53 -10.09
CA ALA A 472 -18.71 29.57 -11.30
C ALA A 472 -17.34 30.21 -11.00
N ILE A 473 -16.26 29.54 -11.37
CA ILE A 473 -14.91 29.93 -11.00
C ILE A 473 -14.47 31.25 -11.65
N ASP A 474 -15.00 31.59 -12.81
CA ASP A 474 -14.80 32.83 -13.51
C ASP A 474 -15.52 34.01 -12.84
N VAL A 475 -16.55 33.74 -12.03
CA VAL A 475 -17.32 34.72 -11.28
C VAL A 475 -16.89 34.77 -9.81
N ASN A 476 -16.54 33.64 -9.22
CA ASN A 476 -16.09 33.56 -7.83
C ASN A 476 -14.81 32.75 -7.68
N PRO A 477 -13.64 33.34 -7.91
CA PRO A 477 -12.34 32.68 -7.77
C PRO A 477 -11.96 32.35 -6.32
N ASN A 478 -12.71 32.82 -5.33
CA ASN A 478 -12.47 32.56 -3.90
C ASN A 478 -13.22 31.32 -3.38
N TYR A 479 -13.75 30.52 -4.27
CA TYR A 479 -14.69 29.48 -3.91
C TYR A 479 -14.48 28.19 -4.74
N ILE A 480 -13.78 27.22 -4.18
CA ILE A 480 -13.43 25.97 -4.85
C ILE A 480 -14.02 24.78 -4.09
N THR A 481 -14.74 23.88 -4.79
CA THR A 481 -15.27 22.67 -4.19
C THR A 481 -14.18 21.60 -4.04
N PRO A 482 -14.23 20.75 -3.02
CA PRO A 482 -13.28 19.64 -2.88
C PRO A 482 -13.18 18.74 -4.12
N ARG A 483 -14.32 18.49 -4.79
CA ARG A 483 -14.36 17.69 -6.01
C ARG A 483 -13.62 18.33 -7.18
N MET A 484 -13.75 19.64 -7.35
CA MET A 484 -13.00 20.38 -8.39
C MET A 484 -11.50 20.27 -8.16
N LEU A 485 -11.07 20.44 -6.91
CA LEU A 485 -9.66 20.34 -6.55
C LEU A 485 -9.11 18.93 -6.79
N GLN A 486 -9.84 17.91 -6.39
CA GLN A 486 -9.46 16.52 -6.62
C GLN A 486 -9.26 16.20 -8.11
N PHE A 487 -10.18 16.66 -8.97
CA PHE A 487 -10.03 16.45 -10.43
C PHE A 487 -8.82 17.16 -11.01
N ARG A 488 -8.48 18.35 -10.52
CA ARG A 488 -7.28 19.06 -10.93
C ARG A 488 -6.01 18.31 -10.50
N LEU A 489 -5.97 17.83 -9.25
CA LEU A 489 -4.87 16.99 -8.76
C LEU A 489 -4.71 15.75 -9.64
N GLN A 490 -5.79 15.00 -9.86
CA GLN A 490 -5.77 13.81 -10.69
C GLN A 490 -5.29 14.08 -12.11
N LYS A 491 -5.67 15.22 -12.69
CA LYS A 491 -5.20 15.62 -14.02
C LYS A 491 -3.70 15.90 -14.03
N ILE A 492 -3.19 16.63 -13.06
CA ILE A 492 -1.75 16.94 -12.94
C ILE A 492 -0.94 15.66 -12.84
N MET A 493 -1.32 14.80 -11.90
CA MET A 493 -0.57 13.57 -11.64
C MET A 493 -0.65 12.60 -12.83
N ASP A 494 -1.82 12.46 -13.44
CA ASP A 494 -2.04 11.53 -14.55
C ASP A 494 -1.31 11.95 -15.84
N GLU A 495 -1.25 13.24 -16.13
CA GLU A 495 -0.66 13.77 -17.36
C GLU A 495 0.85 14.02 -17.25
N TYR A 496 1.38 14.28 -16.06
CA TYR A 496 2.78 14.72 -15.89
C TYR A 496 3.63 13.83 -14.98
N VAL A 497 3.02 13.05 -14.08
CA VAL A 497 3.75 12.22 -13.11
C VAL A 497 3.57 10.72 -13.37
N ALA A 498 3.77 10.34 -14.60
CA ALA A 498 3.70 8.96 -15.07
C ALA A 498 2.35 8.28 -14.76
N GLY A 499 1.24 8.91 -15.07
CA GLY A 499 -0.09 8.35 -14.90
C GLY A 499 -0.54 7.47 -16.07
N VAL A 500 -1.80 7.06 -16.02
CA VAL A 500 -2.42 6.20 -17.05
C VAL A 500 -2.39 6.86 -18.44
N ALA A 501 -2.65 8.18 -18.50
CA ALA A 501 -2.68 8.93 -19.75
C ALA A 501 -1.37 8.89 -20.55
N THR A 502 -0.25 8.67 -19.84
CA THR A 502 1.10 8.63 -20.44
C THR A 502 1.68 7.21 -20.50
N TYR A 503 0.87 6.18 -20.32
CA TYR A 503 1.34 4.81 -20.15
C TYR A 503 2.42 4.68 -19.06
N TYR A 504 2.22 5.37 -17.94
CA TYR A 504 3.12 5.41 -16.78
C TYR A 504 4.52 5.94 -17.10
N GLN A 505 4.63 6.87 -18.08
CA GLN A 505 5.89 7.51 -18.47
C GLN A 505 5.94 8.97 -18.01
N THR A 506 7.14 9.42 -17.65
CA THR A 506 7.45 10.81 -17.32
C THR A 506 8.90 11.14 -17.64
N ASN A 507 9.28 12.39 -17.47
CA ASN A 507 10.65 12.89 -17.57
C ASN A 507 10.80 14.21 -16.79
N ALA A 508 12.01 14.74 -16.71
CA ALA A 508 12.30 15.95 -15.96
C ALA A 508 11.46 17.15 -16.40
N GLN A 509 11.21 17.32 -17.71
CA GLN A 509 10.41 18.44 -18.23
C GLN A 509 8.93 18.32 -17.82
N MET A 510 8.36 17.14 -17.93
CA MET A 510 6.99 16.89 -17.48
C MET A 510 6.83 17.13 -15.99
N MET A 511 7.78 16.66 -15.18
CA MET A 511 7.73 16.87 -13.73
C MET A 511 7.94 18.31 -13.31
N ALA A 512 8.72 19.10 -14.04
CA ALA A 512 8.82 20.55 -13.81
C ALA A 512 7.46 21.26 -14.03
N VAL A 513 6.71 20.85 -15.06
CA VAL A 513 5.33 21.34 -15.26
C VAL A 513 4.40 20.87 -14.13
N ALA A 514 4.54 19.61 -13.68
CA ALA A 514 3.74 19.13 -12.55
C ALA A 514 4.02 19.92 -11.26
N GLU A 515 5.27 20.23 -10.99
CA GLU A 515 5.69 21.01 -9.82
C GLU A 515 5.03 22.39 -9.82
N GLU A 516 5.14 23.16 -10.94
CA GLU A 516 4.47 24.44 -11.09
C GLU A 516 2.96 24.34 -10.86
N LYS A 517 2.32 23.33 -11.46
CA LYS A 517 0.87 23.12 -11.31
C LYS A 517 0.45 22.68 -9.91
N LEU A 518 1.27 21.91 -9.19
CA LEU A 518 1.01 21.55 -7.80
C LEU A 518 1.12 22.78 -6.88
N GLU A 519 2.07 23.67 -7.11
CA GLU A 519 2.14 24.95 -6.37
C GLU A 519 0.87 25.79 -6.60
N MET A 520 0.42 25.94 -7.84
CA MET A 520 -0.85 26.60 -8.13
C MET A 520 -2.03 25.92 -7.45
N LEU A 521 -2.03 24.57 -7.41
CA LEU A 521 -3.08 23.81 -6.77
C LEU A 521 -3.10 23.99 -5.24
N LYS A 522 -1.92 24.13 -4.61
CA LYS A 522 -1.81 24.43 -3.17
C LYS A 522 -2.39 25.82 -2.85
N GLU A 523 -2.19 26.80 -3.71
CA GLU A 523 -2.83 28.12 -3.57
C GLU A 523 -4.36 28.04 -3.76
N ASP A 524 -4.83 27.24 -4.69
CA ASP A 524 -6.27 26.99 -4.86
C ASP A 524 -6.87 26.22 -3.67
N ALA A 525 -6.11 25.32 -3.05
CA ALA A 525 -6.56 24.58 -1.88
C ALA A 525 -6.90 25.50 -0.69
N LYS A 526 -6.20 26.64 -0.54
CA LYS A 526 -6.53 27.64 0.49
C LYS A 526 -7.92 28.26 0.32
N LYS A 527 -8.49 28.20 -0.88
CA LYS A 527 -9.83 28.70 -1.25
C LYS A 527 -10.89 27.60 -1.23
N MET A 528 -10.55 26.40 -0.78
CA MET A 528 -11.48 25.27 -0.77
C MET A 528 -12.54 25.50 0.29
N ARG A 529 -13.80 25.26 -0.09
CA ARG A 529 -14.97 25.42 0.75
C ARG A 529 -15.49 24.08 1.29
N ALA A 530 -16.20 24.14 2.40
CA ALA A 530 -17.01 23.04 2.88
C ALA A 530 -18.37 23.54 3.40
N LYS A 531 -19.45 23.13 2.77
CA LYS A 531 -20.83 23.53 3.14
C LYS A 531 -21.40 22.71 4.30
N ASP A 532 -20.83 21.54 4.54
CA ASP A 532 -21.22 20.60 5.57
C ASP A 532 -20.01 19.75 6.03
N LEU A 533 -20.19 18.93 7.07
CA LEU A 533 -19.14 18.08 7.63
C LEU A 533 -18.64 17.03 6.63
N HIS A 534 -19.47 16.59 5.69
CA HIS A 534 -19.05 15.66 4.66
C HIS A 534 -18.11 16.33 3.64
N GLU A 535 -18.40 17.55 3.20
CA GLU A 535 -17.48 18.32 2.36
C GLU A 535 -16.21 18.71 3.13
N LEU A 536 -16.30 18.98 4.44
CA LEU A 536 -15.14 19.22 5.28
C LEU A 536 -14.20 18.00 5.29
N LEU A 537 -14.76 16.80 5.41
CA LEU A 537 -14.00 15.56 5.28
C LEU A 537 -13.29 15.48 3.92
N ARG A 538 -14.01 15.76 2.82
CA ARG A 538 -13.43 15.76 1.46
C ARG A 538 -12.36 16.83 1.27
N ALA A 539 -12.50 17.97 1.92
CA ALA A 539 -11.49 19.03 1.90
C ALA A 539 -10.18 18.54 2.55
N TRP A 540 -10.27 17.96 3.74
CA TRP A 540 -9.10 17.43 4.45
C TRP A 540 -8.45 16.25 3.74
N GLU A 541 -9.22 15.35 3.15
CA GLU A 541 -8.66 14.30 2.28
C GLU A 541 -7.84 14.89 1.13
N ASN A 542 -8.26 16.00 0.55
CA ASN A 542 -7.52 16.64 -0.54
C ASN A 542 -6.22 17.32 -0.06
N TYR A 543 -6.21 17.94 1.12
CA TYR A 543 -4.97 18.45 1.71
C TYR A 543 -3.94 17.32 1.88
N HIS A 544 -4.37 16.17 2.41
CA HIS A 544 -3.50 15.02 2.56
C HIS A 544 -3.02 14.46 1.21
N ARG A 545 -3.92 14.35 0.21
CA ARG A 545 -3.54 13.87 -1.12
C ARG A 545 -2.54 14.78 -1.82
N ILE A 546 -2.67 16.09 -1.69
CA ILE A 546 -1.75 17.03 -2.32
C ILE A 546 -0.34 16.86 -1.78
N LEU A 547 -0.16 16.82 -0.47
CA LEU A 547 1.16 16.68 0.13
C LEU A 547 1.78 15.30 -0.16
N THR A 548 0.97 14.24 -0.13
CA THR A 548 1.42 12.90 -0.54
C THR A 548 1.82 12.85 -2.02
N ALA A 549 1.06 13.50 -2.89
CA ALA A 549 1.37 13.57 -4.33
C ALA A 549 2.66 14.36 -4.60
N GLU A 550 2.88 15.43 -3.86
CA GLU A 550 4.12 16.22 -3.94
C GLU A 550 5.33 15.39 -3.52
N ALA A 551 5.26 14.68 -2.37
CA ALA A 551 6.32 13.78 -1.93
C ALA A 551 6.63 12.71 -2.99
N HIS A 552 5.59 12.10 -3.57
CA HIS A 552 5.71 11.11 -4.65
C HIS A 552 6.44 11.69 -5.86
N MET A 553 6.03 12.85 -6.35
CA MET A 553 6.66 13.52 -7.49
C MET A 553 8.12 13.86 -7.20
N LYS A 554 8.43 14.44 -6.04
CA LYS A 554 9.78 14.82 -5.63
C LYS A 554 10.73 13.63 -5.59
N HIS A 555 10.27 12.48 -5.11
CA HIS A 555 11.08 11.26 -5.10
C HIS A 555 11.33 10.71 -6.51
N ILE A 556 10.32 10.68 -7.41
CA ILE A 556 10.51 10.30 -8.81
C ILE A 556 11.49 11.27 -9.50
N GLN A 557 11.38 12.56 -9.23
CA GLN A 557 12.26 13.59 -9.78
C GLN A 557 13.71 13.40 -9.34
N PHE A 558 13.92 13.05 -8.07
CA PHE A 558 15.23 12.88 -7.47
C PHE A 558 15.94 11.60 -7.95
N ARG A 559 15.20 10.48 -8.15
CA ARG A 559 15.76 9.21 -8.59
C ARG A 559 15.98 9.19 -10.11
N GLU A 560 17.22 9.24 -10.53
CA GLU A 560 17.63 9.33 -11.95
C GLU A 560 17.85 7.93 -12.58
N GLU A 561 16.83 7.07 -12.45
CA GLU A 561 16.77 5.74 -13.05
C GLU A 561 15.32 5.28 -13.26
N SER A 562 15.09 4.20 -14.00
CA SER A 562 13.81 3.50 -14.15
C SER A 562 13.83 2.13 -13.48
N ARG A 563 13.88 2.13 -12.14
CA ARG A 563 13.93 0.88 -11.36
C ARG A 563 12.61 0.10 -11.38
N TYR A 564 11.48 0.76 -11.50
CA TYR A 564 10.14 0.13 -11.46
C TYR A 564 9.37 0.36 -12.78
N PRO A 565 9.87 -0.13 -13.94
CA PRO A 565 9.47 0.37 -15.27
C PRO A 565 8.01 0.13 -15.64
N GLY A 566 7.35 -0.88 -15.07
CA GLY A 566 5.90 -1.12 -15.27
C GLY A 566 5.01 -0.40 -14.26
N PHE A 567 5.61 0.28 -13.29
CA PHE A 567 4.89 1.13 -12.33
C PHE A 567 5.08 2.60 -12.65
N TYR A 568 6.31 3.05 -12.89
CA TYR A 568 6.62 4.31 -13.54
C TYR A 568 7.92 4.18 -14.36
N TYR A 569 8.07 4.99 -15.39
CA TYR A 569 9.20 4.94 -16.30
C TYR A 569 9.69 6.35 -16.63
N ARG A 570 10.96 6.58 -16.38
CA ARG A 570 11.68 7.82 -16.73
C ARG A 570 12.22 7.71 -18.13
N THR A 571 11.67 8.48 -19.09
CA THR A 571 12.15 8.43 -20.49
C THR A 571 13.51 9.10 -20.68
N ASP A 572 13.92 9.92 -19.72
CA ASP A 572 15.24 10.57 -19.65
C ASP A 572 16.30 9.71 -18.94
N TYR A 573 15.87 8.70 -18.12
CA TYR A 573 16.72 7.74 -17.42
C TYR A 573 16.11 6.34 -17.52
N ASN A 574 16.25 5.73 -18.67
CA ASN A 574 15.48 4.55 -19.08
C ASN A 574 16.00 3.19 -18.58
N LEU A 575 17.12 3.17 -17.86
CA LEU A 575 17.73 1.95 -17.31
C LEU A 575 17.79 1.98 -15.79
N VAL A 576 18.04 0.82 -15.20
CA VAL A 576 18.42 0.68 -13.80
C VAL A 576 19.90 1.02 -13.66
N ASP A 577 20.26 1.78 -12.65
CA ASP A 577 21.64 2.17 -12.33
C ASP A 577 21.99 1.66 -10.93
N GLU A 578 22.51 0.43 -10.87
CA GLU A 578 22.90 -0.22 -9.62
C GLU A 578 24.08 0.49 -8.93
N GLU A 579 24.96 1.15 -9.69
CA GLU A 579 26.14 1.81 -9.13
C GLU A 579 25.75 3.05 -8.32
N ASN A 580 24.87 3.88 -8.86
CA ASN A 580 24.54 5.17 -8.26
C ASN A 580 23.24 5.17 -7.45
N TRP A 581 22.32 4.22 -7.73
CA TRP A 581 20.94 4.24 -7.21
C TRP A 581 20.54 2.98 -6.42
N HIS A 582 21.47 2.08 -6.10
CA HIS A 582 21.20 0.98 -5.16
C HIS A 582 21.16 1.50 -3.70
N CYS A 583 20.22 2.41 -3.46
CA CYS A 583 20.03 3.11 -2.19
C CYS A 583 18.56 3.45 -1.96
N PHE A 584 18.20 3.72 -0.71
CA PHE A 584 16.90 4.30 -0.42
C PHE A 584 16.90 5.78 -0.81
N VAL A 585 15.78 6.24 -1.35
CA VAL A 585 15.47 7.67 -1.48
C VAL A 585 14.51 8.02 -0.36
N ASN A 586 14.92 8.96 0.48
CA ASN A 586 14.17 9.38 1.65
C ASN A 586 13.95 10.90 1.62
N SER A 587 12.99 11.38 2.37
CA SER A 587 12.72 12.80 2.47
C SER A 587 12.19 13.22 3.84
N VAL A 588 12.37 14.48 4.17
CA VAL A 588 11.72 15.16 5.29
C VAL A 588 11.03 16.42 4.79
N TYR A 589 9.92 16.76 5.43
CA TYR A 589 9.14 17.94 5.16
C TYR A 589 9.29 18.94 6.30
N ASP A 590 9.68 20.17 5.97
CA ASP A 590 9.65 21.28 6.91
C ASP A 590 8.30 21.99 6.84
N LYS A 591 7.49 21.84 7.89
CA LYS A 591 6.16 22.47 7.98
C LYS A 591 6.20 24.01 7.98
N ASN A 592 7.33 24.63 8.36
CA ASN A 592 7.46 26.09 8.45
C ASN A 592 7.81 26.70 7.08
N THR A 593 8.79 26.12 6.37
CA THR A 593 9.17 26.57 5.03
C THR A 593 8.29 25.96 3.94
N LYS A 594 7.60 24.85 4.24
CA LYS A 594 6.81 24.03 3.31
C LYS A 594 7.63 23.40 2.19
N GLU A 595 8.88 23.07 2.51
CA GLU A 595 9.83 22.50 1.56
C GLU A 595 10.19 21.07 1.92
N TRP A 596 10.51 20.29 0.89
CA TRP A 596 11.01 18.92 1.00
C TRP A 596 12.52 18.90 0.84
N THR A 597 13.22 18.23 1.76
CA THR A 597 14.61 17.81 1.59
C THR A 597 14.62 16.35 1.21
N VAL A 598 15.09 16.02 -0.01
CA VAL A 598 15.21 14.65 -0.51
C VAL A 598 16.67 14.25 -0.51
N PHE A 599 16.97 13.04 -0.04
CA PHE A 599 18.35 12.55 0.13
C PHE A 599 18.45 11.03 -0.03
N LYS A 600 19.67 10.52 -0.12
CA LYS A 600 19.96 9.08 -0.20
C LYS A 600 20.31 8.53 1.17
N ARG A 601 19.77 7.34 1.48
CA ARG A 601 20.26 6.48 2.57
C ARG A 601 20.93 5.25 2.02
N ALA A 602 21.99 4.80 2.68
CA ALA A 602 22.71 3.60 2.30
C ALA A 602 21.84 2.35 2.40
N HIS A 603 21.96 1.47 1.42
CA HIS A 603 21.37 0.14 1.40
C HIS A 603 22.43 -0.91 1.80
N LYS A 604 22.00 -1.97 2.48
CA LYS A 604 22.82 -3.12 2.81
C LYS A 604 21.99 -4.40 2.70
N ASP A 605 22.50 -5.36 1.96
CA ASP A 605 21.91 -6.70 1.92
C ASP A 605 22.22 -7.44 3.24
N LEU A 606 21.18 -7.94 3.90
CA LEU A 606 21.31 -8.77 5.10
C LEU A 606 21.07 -10.25 4.82
N VAL A 607 20.54 -10.58 3.65
CA VAL A 607 20.33 -11.95 3.19
C VAL A 607 21.05 -12.19 1.86
N ASP A 608 21.54 -13.43 1.65
CA ASP A 608 22.16 -13.80 0.38
C ASP A 608 21.11 -13.86 -0.74
N LYS A 609 21.04 -12.81 -1.53
CA LYS A 609 20.07 -12.67 -2.63
C LYS A 609 20.43 -13.50 -3.87
N SER A 610 21.65 -14.00 -3.96
CA SER A 610 22.10 -14.81 -5.11
C SER A 610 21.33 -16.15 -5.24
N LYS A 611 20.80 -16.68 -4.14
CA LYS A 611 20.07 -17.94 -4.11
C LYS A 611 18.70 -17.87 -4.78
N LEU A 612 18.08 -16.69 -4.85
CA LEU A 612 16.76 -16.52 -5.44
C LEU A 612 16.75 -16.70 -6.96
N PHE A 613 17.88 -16.44 -7.58
CA PHE A 613 18.04 -16.36 -9.04
C PHE A 613 18.61 -17.65 -9.67
N LYS A 614 18.82 -18.70 -8.88
CA LYS A 614 19.33 -19.99 -9.35
C LYS A 614 18.24 -20.99 -9.64
#